data_cbbbfa8d3dc266fb2deae52a18e352a9
#
_entry.id   cbbbfa8d3dc266fb2deae52a18e352a9
#
_cell.length_a   1.000
_cell.length_b   1.000
_cell.length_c   1.000
_cell.angle_alpha   90.00
_cell.angle_beta   90.00
_cell.angle_gamma   90.00
#
_symmetry.space_group_name_H-M   'P 1'
#
loop_
_entity.id
_entity.type
_entity.pdbx_description
1 polymer ?
#
loop_
_entity_poly.entity_id
_entity_poly.type
_entity_poly.pdbx_seq_one_letter_code
_entity_poly.pdbx_strand_id
1 'polypeptide(L)'
;PEINSLILATTISSYVSSNQMRGRAIRQSHDDENKTSAIWHLLTMDNTDWNQYTGEPQLPDLRRRFQGFMGLTYYGDVVENGIERLQIPLGKISETHINKYNNNVLIEAGNRNDIKKRWDAALFNKDGANVKERVFVQRKAVSKNFHYYNSLLAFLAGILMLVTIIIDYVVLPLINRAYEHSLPFMIVTLLLSIGVLLSSKCGYEFLYKSSPQARFDNISEALLNAMKKKKIVGETAVLYIDEGKERFTANLENSTIKEDTEFAKALVEFYSPINNPRYMIIERGFLGKNEYYSLPSLFANKKEDVDILLKELNRTKGSYQGKYLRNPSGRKLLMKARLTGYANVQRNITGHKSILS
;
A
#
# COMPACT_ATOMS: atom_id res chain seq x y z
N PRO A 1 -36.70 19.94 -19.78
CA PRO A 1 -36.70 18.47 -19.76
C PRO A 1 -35.69 18.01 -18.69
N GLU A 2 -36.19 17.19 -17.77
CA GLU A 2 -35.40 16.67 -16.66
C GLU A 2 -34.66 15.43 -17.11
N ILE A 3 -33.36 15.39 -16.79
CA ILE A 3 -32.53 14.23 -17.07
C ILE A 3 -32.51 13.33 -15.83
N ASN A 4 -33.15 12.17 -15.93
CA ASN A 4 -33.18 11.17 -14.86
C ASN A 4 -32.14 10.05 -15.05
N SER A 5 -31.57 9.95 -16.23
CA SER A 5 -30.54 8.97 -16.54
C SER A 5 -29.47 9.58 -17.47
N LEU A 6 -28.21 9.39 -17.12
CA LEU A 6 -27.06 9.82 -17.92
C LEU A 6 -26.18 8.62 -18.20
N ILE A 7 -25.88 8.36 -19.46
CA ILE A 7 -24.99 7.28 -19.88
C ILE A 7 -23.69 7.90 -20.40
N LEU A 8 -22.58 7.60 -19.77
CA LEU A 8 -21.23 8.00 -20.19
C LEU A 8 -20.59 6.81 -20.91
N ALA A 9 -20.66 6.82 -22.25
CA ALA A 9 -20.19 5.73 -23.09
C ALA A 9 -18.65 5.66 -23.21
N THR A 10 -17.95 6.73 -22.83
CA THR A 10 -16.47 6.79 -22.85
C THR A 10 -15.95 7.38 -21.56
N THR A 11 -14.72 7.03 -21.21
CA THR A 11 -14.03 7.67 -20.09
C THR A 11 -13.60 9.07 -20.49
N ILE A 12 -14.20 10.07 -19.85
CA ILE A 12 -13.88 11.47 -20.10
C ILE A 12 -12.58 11.81 -19.38
N SER A 13 -11.58 12.33 -20.11
CA SER A 13 -10.26 12.63 -19.54
C SER A 13 -10.26 13.78 -18.53
N SER A 14 -11.18 14.73 -18.66
CA SER A 14 -11.28 15.93 -17.80
C SER A 14 -12.23 15.68 -16.62
N TYR A 15 -11.70 15.89 -15.40
CA TYR A 15 -12.50 15.87 -14.16
C TYR A 15 -13.62 16.92 -14.19
N VAL A 16 -13.33 18.13 -14.66
CA VAL A 16 -14.29 19.23 -14.75
C VAL A 16 -15.45 18.87 -15.68
N SER A 17 -15.16 18.35 -16.88
CA SER A 17 -16.19 17.99 -17.85
C SER A 17 -17.06 16.82 -17.34
N SER A 18 -16.46 15.83 -16.68
CA SER A 18 -17.17 14.74 -16.03
C SER A 18 -18.14 15.25 -14.97
N ASN A 19 -17.72 16.17 -14.11
CA ASN A 19 -18.56 16.76 -13.06
C ASN A 19 -19.68 17.64 -13.65
N GLN A 20 -19.40 18.41 -14.69
CA GLN A 20 -20.42 19.24 -15.35
C GLN A 20 -21.53 18.37 -15.96
N MET A 21 -21.19 17.26 -16.59
CA MET A 21 -22.21 16.33 -17.15
C MET A 21 -23.00 15.65 -16.05
N ARG A 22 -22.37 15.17 -14.99
CA ARG A 22 -23.04 14.62 -13.83
C ARG A 22 -23.96 15.63 -13.16
N GLY A 23 -23.50 16.87 -13.01
CA GLY A 23 -24.27 17.98 -12.45
C GLY A 23 -25.59 18.24 -13.19
N ARG A 24 -25.68 17.93 -14.49
CA ARG A 24 -26.93 18.02 -15.24
C ARG A 24 -27.95 16.96 -14.86
N ALA A 25 -27.49 15.75 -14.57
CA ALA A 25 -28.36 14.65 -14.14
C ALA A 25 -28.87 14.82 -12.70
N ILE A 26 -28.02 15.33 -11.79
CA ILE A 26 -28.33 15.44 -10.35
C ILE A 26 -29.04 16.76 -9.99
N ARG A 27 -29.35 17.63 -10.95
CA ARG A 27 -30.12 18.85 -10.65
C ARG A 27 -31.45 18.50 -9.98
N GLN A 28 -31.73 19.22 -8.90
CA GLN A 28 -33.03 19.11 -8.24
C GLN A 28 -34.15 19.57 -9.19
N SER A 29 -35.25 18.88 -9.12
CA SER A 29 -36.51 19.29 -9.78
C SER A 29 -37.30 20.19 -8.85
N HIS A 30 -37.94 21.19 -9.38
CA HIS A 30 -38.91 21.99 -8.62
C HIS A 30 -40.16 21.19 -8.28
N ASP A 31 -40.47 20.16 -9.07
CA ASP A 31 -41.70 19.39 -8.98
C ASP A 31 -41.52 18.06 -8.20
N ASP A 32 -40.26 17.65 -7.90
CA ASP A 32 -39.97 16.39 -7.20
C ASP A 32 -38.76 16.53 -6.29
N GLU A 33 -39.00 16.74 -5.01
CA GLU A 33 -37.95 16.82 -3.98
C GLU A 33 -37.20 15.51 -3.75
N ASN A 34 -37.78 14.38 -4.13
CA ASN A 34 -37.21 13.03 -3.98
C ASN A 34 -36.61 12.50 -5.28
N LYS A 35 -36.36 13.40 -6.25
CA LYS A 35 -35.75 13.02 -7.51
C LYS A 35 -34.44 12.30 -7.31
N THR A 36 -34.31 11.13 -7.89
CA THR A 36 -33.07 10.36 -7.99
C THR A 36 -32.64 10.25 -9.45
N SER A 37 -31.31 10.20 -9.68
CA SER A 37 -30.77 10.07 -11.03
C SER A 37 -29.77 8.92 -11.10
N ALA A 38 -29.81 8.17 -12.21
CA ALA A 38 -28.83 7.13 -12.49
C ALA A 38 -27.73 7.67 -13.44
N ILE A 39 -26.48 7.48 -13.06
CA ILE A 39 -25.32 7.85 -13.89
C ILE A 39 -24.54 6.58 -14.18
N TRP A 40 -24.59 6.15 -15.43
CA TRP A 40 -23.97 4.92 -15.91
C TRP A 40 -22.60 5.25 -16.53
N HIS A 41 -21.57 4.60 -16.05
CA HIS A 41 -20.24 4.63 -16.64
C HIS A 41 -20.00 3.31 -17.35
N LEU A 42 -20.02 3.31 -18.67
CA LEU A 42 -19.70 2.13 -19.46
C LEU A 42 -18.18 1.95 -19.52
N LEU A 43 -17.74 0.73 -19.34
CA LEU A 43 -16.34 0.34 -19.44
C LEU A 43 -16.19 -0.70 -20.56
N THR A 44 -15.23 -0.48 -21.44
CA THR A 44 -14.80 -1.52 -22.38
C THR A 44 -13.91 -2.51 -21.63
N MET A 45 -14.20 -3.80 -21.82
CA MET A 45 -13.43 -4.90 -21.27
C MET A 45 -12.74 -5.64 -22.40
N ASP A 46 -11.42 -5.67 -22.37
CA ASP A 46 -10.63 -6.39 -23.37
C ASP A 46 -10.44 -7.85 -22.95
N ASN A 47 -10.68 -8.77 -23.89
CA ASN A 47 -10.41 -10.19 -23.68
C ASN A 47 -8.89 -10.43 -23.77
N THR A 48 -8.27 -10.86 -22.69
CA THR A 48 -6.81 -11.09 -22.61
C THR A 48 -6.43 -12.56 -22.75
N ASP A 49 -7.30 -13.45 -22.26
CA ASP A 49 -7.15 -14.91 -22.30
C ASP A 49 -8.55 -15.53 -22.27
N TRP A 50 -8.66 -16.84 -22.48
CA TRP A 50 -9.95 -17.53 -22.43
C TRP A 50 -10.71 -17.22 -21.13
N ASN A 51 -11.89 -16.59 -21.28
CA ASN A 51 -12.78 -16.15 -20.19
C ASN A 51 -12.12 -15.20 -19.16
N GLN A 52 -11.09 -14.46 -19.51
CA GLN A 52 -10.49 -13.43 -18.69
C GLN A 52 -10.49 -12.08 -19.40
N TYR A 53 -10.99 -11.08 -18.72
CA TYR A 53 -11.15 -9.72 -19.24
C TYR A 53 -10.39 -8.73 -18.36
N THR A 54 -9.89 -7.68 -18.98
CA THR A 54 -9.28 -6.55 -18.30
C THR A 54 -9.98 -5.24 -18.68
N GLY A 55 -10.16 -4.36 -17.71
CA GLY A 55 -10.70 -3.01 -17.94
C GLY A 55 -9.63 -1.96 -18.20
N GLU A 56 -8.41 -2.36 -18.55
CA GLU A 56 -7.34 -1.40 -18.86
C GLU A 56 -7.47 -0.84 -20.27
N PRO A 57 -7.17 0.45 -20.49
CA PRO A 57 -6.72 1.46 -19.49
C PRO A 57 -7.86 2.21 -18.77
N GLN A 58 -9.12 1.92 -19.07
CA GLN A 58 -10.27 2.73 -18.66
C GLN A 58 -10.61 2.60 -17.17
N LEU A 59 -10.54 1.38 -16.62
CA LEU A 59 -10.91 1.13 -15.22
C LEU A 59 -9.99 1.87 -14.22
N PRO A 60 -8.67 1.89 -14.39
CA PRO A 60 -7.77 2.69 -13.56
C PRO A 60 -8.05 4.20 -13.62
N ASP A 61 -8.37 4.71 -14.81
CA ASP A 61 -8.72 6.13 -15.00
C ASP A 61 -10.05 6.48 -14.33
N LEU A 62 -11.03 5.61 -14.43
CA LEU A 62 -12.31 5.77 -13.74
C LEU A 62 -12.13 5.76 -12.22
N ARG A 63 -11.35 4.82 -11.67
CA ARG A 63 -11.03 4.76 -10.24
C ARG A 63 -10.45 6.06 -9.71
N ARG A 64 -9.46 6.60 -10.40
CA ARG A 64 -8.82 7.87 -10.02
C ARG A 64 -9.84 9.01 -9.93
N ARG A 65 -10.81 9.05 -10.84
CA ARG A 65 -11.86 10.07 -10.84
C ARG A 65 -12.86 9.88 -9.75
N PHE A 66 -13.18 8.61 -9.43
CA PHE A 66 -14.12 8.30 -8.37
C PHE A 66 -13.55 8.56 -6.97
N GLN A 67 -12.24 8.72 -6.81
CA GLN A 67 -11.63 9.08 -5.52
C GLN A 67 -12.17 10.38 -4.90
N GLY A 68 -12.69 11.29 -5.71
CA GLY A 68 -13.33 12.53 -5.24
C GLY A 68 -14.83 12.41 -4.93
N PHE A 69 -15.41 11.22 -5.01
CA PHE A 69 -16.83 11.00 -4.78
C PHE A 69 -17.07 10.02 -3.64
N MET A 70 -17.92 10.40 -2.73
CA MET A 70 -18.40 9.52 -1.66
C MET A 70 -19.69 8.81 -2.08
N GLY A 71 -19.87 7.61 -1.57
CA GLY A 71 -21.09 6.84 -1.80
C GLY A 71 -21.18 5.62 -0.88
N LEU A 72 -22.36 5.08 -0.77
CA LEU A 72 -22.61 3.88 0.02
C LEU A 72 -21.92 2.66 -0.59
N THR A 73 -21.39 1.79 0.26
CA THR A 73 -20.98 0.43 -0.11
C THR A 73 -22.19 -0.39 -0.59
N TYR A 74 -21.96 -1.54 -1.22
CA TYR A 74 -23.06 -2.45 -1.60
C TYR A 74 -23.93 -2.86 -0.43
N TYR A 75 -23.34 -3.03 0.74
CA TYR A 75 -24.08 -3.41 1.96
C TYR A 75 -24.86 -2.22 2.56
N GLY A 76 -24.52 -0.97 2.15
CA GLY A 76 -25.24 0.23 2.54
C GLY A 76 -25.05 0.68 3.98
N ASP A 77 -24.06 0.11 4.66
CA ASP A 77 -23.72 0.36 6.06
C ASP A 77 -22.60 1.39 6.26
N VAL A 78 -21.80 1.60 5.22
CA VAL A 78 -20.62 2.47 5.26
C VAL A 78 -20.60 3.40 4.04
N VAL A 79 -20.16 4.65 4.26
CA VAL A 79 -19.89 5.62 3.19
C VAL A 79 -18.41 5.61 2.89
N GLU A 80 -18.05 5.24 1.66
CA GLU A 80 -16.66 5.21 1.19
C GLU A 80 -16.49 6.12 -0.03
N ASN A 81 -15.27 6.60 -0.27
CA ASN A 81 -14.94 7.25 -1.52
C ASN A 81 -14.45 6.24 -2.57
N GLY A 82 -14.50 6.66 -3.81
CA GLY A 82 -13.96 5.89 -4.92
C GLY A 82 -14.86 4.75 -5.41
N ILE A 83 -14.35 4.04 -6.41
CA ILE A 83 -15.03 2.90 -7.03
C ILE A 83 -14.85 1.60 -6.22
N GLU A 84 -13.90 1.58 -5.29
CA GLU A 84 -13.60 0.44 -4.43
C GLU A 84 -14.79 0.04 -3.56
N ARG A 85 -15.65 1.01 -3.20
CA ARG A 85 -16.93 0.76 -2.53
C ARG A 85 -17.80 -0.28 -3.26
N LEU A 86 -17.60 -0.42 -4.58
CA LEU A 86 -18.25 -1.41 -5.41
C LEU A 86 -17.54 -2.75 -5.43
N GLN A 87 -16.37 -2.86 -4.76
CA GLN A 87 -15.55 -4.06 -4.63
C GLN A 87 -15.13 -4.67 -5.99
N ILE A 88 -15.02 -3.87 -7.03
CA ILE A 88 -14.56 -4.32 -8.33
C ILE A 88 -13.06 -4.61 -8.26
N PRO A 89 -12.60 -5.86 -8.52
CA PRO A 89 -11.19 -6.23 -8.40
C PRO A 89 -10.33 -5.48 -9.41
N LEU A 90 -9.05 -5.29 -9.03
CA LEU A 90 -8.00 -4.83 -9.94
C LEU A 90 -7.45 -6.04 -10.70
N GLY A 91 -7.37 -5.95 -12.02
CA GLY A 91 -6.76 -6.97 -12.85
C GLY A 91 -7.75 -7.78 -13.67
N LYS A 92 -7.39 -9.03 -13.95
CA LYS A 92 -8.20 -9.91 -14.81
C LYS A 92 -9.46 -10.37 -14.08
N ILE A 93 -10.60 -10.24 -14.76
CA ILE A 93 -11.93 -10.58 -14.22
C ILE A 93 -12.55 -11.63 -15.16
N SER A 94 -13.14 -12.68 -14.59
CA SER A 94 -13.88 -13.66 -15.40
C SER A 94 -15.26 -13.11 -15.85
N GLU A 95 -15.76 -13.63 -16.95
CA GLU A 95 -17.07 -13.24 -17.49
C GLU A 95 -18.20 -13.43 -16.47
N THR A 96 -18.15 -14.51 -15.69
CA THR A 96 -19.13 -14.76 -14.62
C THR A 96 -19.13 -13.65 -13.56
N HIS A 97 -17.96 -13.12 -13.21
CA HIS A 97 -17.86 -12.00 -12.27
C HIS A 97 -18.37 -10.69 -12.88
N ILE A 98 -18.07 -10.41 -14.16
CA ILE A 98 -18.58 -9.23 -14.87
C ILE A 98 -20.12 -9.25 -14.85
N ASN A 99 -20.71 -10.38 -15.20
CA ASN A 99 -22.17 -10.55 -15.20
C ASN A 99 -22.77 -10.37 -13.79
N LYS A 100 -22.11 -10.89 -12.75
CA LYS A 100 -22.53 -10.69 -11.36
C LYS A 100 -22.49 -9.20 -10.97
N TYR A 101 -21.43 -8.47 -11.32
CA TYR A 101 -21.33 -7.03 -11.03
C TYR A 101 -22.40 -6.24 -11.78
N ASN A 102 -22.62 -6.51 -13.05
CA ASN A 102 -23.65 -5.85 -13.84
C ASN A 102 -25.03 -6.07 -13.26
N ASN A 103 -25.37 -7.30 -12.86
CA ASN A 103 -26.64 -7.62 -12.22
C ASN A 103 -26.81 -6.90 -10.88
N ASN A 104 -25.76 -6.86 -10.04
CA ASN A 104 -25.81 -6.15 -8.77
C ASN A 104 -26.05 -4.65 -8.97
N VAL A 105 -25.39 -4.03 -9.94
CA VAL A 105 -25.60 -2.60 -10.26
C VAL A 105 -27.03 -2.34 -10.76
N LEU A 106 -27.59 -3.25 -11.56
CA LEU A 106 -28.98 -3.14 -12.02
C LEU A 106 -30.00 -3.24 -10.87
N ILE A 107 -29.77 -4.18 -9.93
CA ILE A 107 -30.60 -4.34 -8.72
C ILE A 107 -30.54 -3.06 -7.88
N GLU A 108 -29.34 -2.54 -7.60
CA GLU A 108 -29.15 -1.31 -6.84
C GLU A 108 -29.80 -0.09 -7.52
N ALA A 109 -29.71 0.01 -8.84
CA ALA A 109 -30.37 1.07 -9.60
C ALA A 109 -31.88 0.99 -9.55
N GLY A 110 -32.45 -0.21 -9.34
CA GLY A 110 -33.89 -0.43 -9.14
C GLY A 110 -34.38 0.01 -7.75
N ASN A 111 -33.51 -0.09 -6.72
CA ASN A 111 -33.89 0.16 -5.32
C ASN A 111 -33.75 1.65 -4.91
N ARG A 112 -34.22 2.56 -5.78
CA ARG A 112 -34.03 4.02 -5.57
C ARG A 112 -34.70 4.55 -4.31
N ASN A 113 -35.82 4.00 -3.90
CA ASN A 113 -36.58 4.46 -2.74
C ASN A 113 -35.86 4.20 -1.41
N ASP A 114 -34.98 3.22 -1.36
CA ASP A 114 -34.21 2.89 -0.15
C ASP A 114 -32.91 3.66 -0.03
N ILE A 115 -32.44 4.32 -1.09
CA ILE A 115 -31.17 5.06 -1.09
C ILE A 115 -31.15 6.10 0.03
N LYS A 116 -32.22 6.87 0.18
CA LYS A 116 -32.31 7.91 1.24
C LYS A 116 -32.23 7.31 2.62
N LYS A 117 -33.01 6.24 2.89
CA LYS A 117 -33.00 5.54 4.18
C LYS A 117 -31.62 4.95 4.51
N ARG A 118 -30.94 4.38 3.52
CA ARG A 118 -29.60 3.82 3.66
C ARG A 118 -28.57 4.91 3.94
N TRP A 119 -28.66 6.07 3.26
CA TRP A 119 -27.82 7.22 3.54
C TRP A 119 -28.06 7.75 4.95
N ASP A 120 -29.31 7.90 5.37
CA ASP A 120 -29.66 8.34 6.71
C ASP A 120 -29.12 7.35 7.76
N ALA A 121 -29.24 6.05 7.53
CA ALA A 121 -28.71 5.03 8.42
C ALA A 121 -27.16 5.09 8.52
N ALA A 122 -26.47 5.30 7.39
CA ALA A 122 -25.02 5.37 7.36
C ALA A 122 -24.46 6.67 7.97
N LEU A 123 -25.20 7.80 7.86
CA LEU A 123 -24.77 9.10 8.38
C LEU A 123 -25.15 9.30 9.86
N PHE A 124 -26.29 8.73 10.30
CA PHE A 124 -26.82 8.92 11.66
C PHE A 124 -26.56 7.74 12.59
N ASN A 125 -25.66 6.81 12.21
CA ASN A 125 -25.23 5.78 13.12
C ASN A 125 -24.63 6.44 14.39
N LYS A 126 -25.14 6.05 15.56
CA LYS A 126 -25.09 6.78 16.82
C LYS A 126 -23.70 7.10 17.41
N ASP A 127 -22.64 6.63 16.79
CA ASP A 127 -21.27 6.78 17.32
C ASP A 127 -20.49 7.98 16.74
N GLY A 128 -21.21 8.98 16.20
CA GLY A 128 -20.61 10.16 15.60
C GLY A 128 -19.79 9.79 14.36
N ALA A 129 -20.28 10.17 13.18
CA ALA A 129 -19.62 9.88 11.91
C ALA A 129 -18.16 10.37 11.94
N ASN A 130 -17.25 9.51 12.33
CA ASN A 130 -15.83 9.75 12.22
C ASN A 130 -15.37 9.39 10.82
N VAL A 131 -15.01 10.41 10.04
CA VAL A 131 -14.38 10.19 8.75
C VAL A 131 -12.95 9.71 9.01
N LYS A 132 -12.69 8.45 8.72
CA LYS A 132 -11.33 7.89 8.77
C LYS A 132 -10.75 7.82 7.36
N GLU A 133 -9.55 8.32 7.21
CA GLU A 133 -8.80 8.23 5.97
C GLU A 133 -7.98 6.94 5.96
N ARG A 134 -8.29 6.02 5.04
CA ARG A 134 -7.49 4.80 4.86
C ARG A 134 -6.64 4.88 3.59
N VAL A 135 -5.37 4.62 3.76
CA VAL A 135 -4.45 4.44 2.63
C VAL A 135 -4.27 2.96 2.38
N PHE A 136 -4.29 2.58 1.11
CA PHE A 136 -3.90 1.23 0.73
C PHE A 136 -2.69 1.26 -0.23
N VAL A 137 -1.80 0.30 -0.02
CA VAL A 137 -0.65 0.04 -0.88
C VAL A 137 -0.70 -1.42 -1.30
N GLN A 138 -0.59 -1.70 -2.59
CA GLN A 138 -0.59 -3.09 -3.07
C GLN A 138 0.63 -3.83 -2.55
N ARG A 139 0.45 -5.06 -2.06
CA ARG A 139 1.52 -5.90 -1.51
C ARG A 139 2.70 -6.07 -2.45
N LYS A 140 2.44 -6.18 -3.76
CA LYS A 140 3.48 -6.27 -4.81
C LYS A 140 4.37 -5.04 -4.95
N ALA A 141 3.90 -3.88 -4.44
CA ALA A 141 4.66 -2.63 -4.46
C ALA A 141 5.67 -2.53 -3.32
N VAL A 142 5.49 -3.34 -2.29
CA VAL A 142 6.38 -3.37 -1.14
C VAL A 142 7.31 -4.57 -1.29
N SER A 143 8.56 -4.31 -1.65
CA SER A 143 9.58 -5.36 -1.79
C SER A 143 10.02 -5.89 -0.43
N LYS A 144 10.62 -7.07 -0.41
CA LYS A 144 11.26 -7.59 0.80
C LYS A 144 12.41 -6.68 1.23
N ASN A 145 12.65 -6.57 2.54
CA ASN A 145 13.77 -5.78 3.05
C ASN A 145 15.09 -6.53 2.87
N PHE A 146 15.86 -6.11 1.88
CA PHE A 146 17.13 -6.74 1.50
C PHE A 146 18.26 -6.57 2.55
N HIS A 147 18.12 -5.66 3.52
CA HIS A 147 19.12 -5.49 4.59
C HIS A 147 19.20 -6.70 5.54
N TYR A 148 18.14 -7.54 5.56
CA TYR A 148 18.13 -8.78 6.33
C TYR A 148 18.79 -9.97 5.61
N TYR A 149 19.30 -9.82 4.38
CA TYR A 149 20.02 -10.90 3.70
C TYR A 149 21.32 -11.28 4.41
N ASN A 150 21.99 -10.34 5.08
CA ASN A 150 23.13 -10.67 5.93
C ASN A 150 22.72 -11.56 7.11
N SER A 151 21.53 -11.35 7.66
CA SER A 151 20.95 -12.23 8.69
C SER A 151 20.63 -13.62 8.12
N LEU A 152 20.21 -13.72 6.86
CA LEU A 152 20.06 -15.00 6.18
C LEU A 152 21.39 -15.74 6.04
N LEU A 153 22.47 -15.06 5.60
CA LEU A 153 23.80 -15.67 5.48
C LEU A 153 24.31 -16.15 6.83
N ALA A 154 24.14 -15.36 7.89
CA ALA A 154 24.51 -15.76 9.25
C ALA A 154 23.70 -16.97 9.73
N PHE A 155 22.42 -17.06 9.40
CA PHE A 155 21.57 -18.20 9.71
C PHE A 155 21.99 -19.47 8.95
N LEU A 156 22.31 -19.34 7.65
CA LEU A 156 22.82 -20.47 6.85
C LEU A 156 24.19 -20.98 7.38
N ALA A 157 25.05 -20.07 7.81
CA ALA A 157 26.30 -20.44 8.48
C ALA A 157 26.03 -21.24 9.76
N GLY A 158 25.03 -20.84 10.55
CA GLY A 158 24.61 -21.60 11.74
C GLY A 158 24.06 -22.99 11.42
N ILE A 159 23.30 -23.14 10.34
CA ILE A 159 22.86 -24.46 9.86
C ILE A 159 24.07 -25.34 9.50
N LEU A 160 25.07 -24.77 8.81
CA LEU A 160 26.29 -25.49 8.47
C LEU A 160 27.06 -25.93 9.76
N MET A 161 27.17 -25.05 10.76
CA MET A 161 27.74 -25.41 12.06
C MET A 161 26.96 -26.56 12.75
N LEU A 162 25.63 -26.52 12.69
CA LEU A 162 24.80 -27.60 13.24
C LEU A 162 25.06 -28.94 12.52
N VAL A 163 25.16 -28.90 11.20
CA VAL A 163 25.45 -30.11 10.40
C VAL A 163 26.82 -30.70 10.78
N THR A 164 27.86 -29.85 10.98
CA THR A 164 29.17 -30.34 11.43
C THR A 164 29.08 -31.02 12.80
N ILE A 165 28.37 -30.45 13.76
CA ILE A 165 28.15 -31.04 15.09
C ILE A 165 27.45 -32.42 14.96
N ILE A 166 26.42 -32.51 14.11
CA ILE A 166 25.72 -33.76 13.89
C ILE A 166 26.65 -34.83 13.28
N ILE A 167 27.44 -34.46 12.30
CA ILE A 167 28.41 -35.39 11.70
C ILE A 167 29.38 -35.92 12.78
N ASP A 168 29.91 -35.03 13.59
CA ASP A 168 30.91 -35.38 14.59
C ASP A 168 30.36 -36.25 15.72
N TYR A 169 29.19 -35.94 16.23
CA TYR A 169 28.62 -36.64 17.39
C TYR A 169 27.74 -37.82 17.02
N VAL A 170 27.19 -37.90 15.82
CA VAL A 170 26.26 -38.96 15.42
C VAL A 170 26.89 -39.85 14.34
N VAL A 171 27.38 -39.26 13.26
CA VAL A 171 27.80 -40.02 12.08
C VAL A 171 29.15 -40.67 12.28
N LEU A 172 30.16 -39.97 12.81
CA LEU A 172 31.50 -40.52 13.00
C LEU A 172 31.54 -41.65 14.02
N PRO A 173 30.87 -41.57 15.19
CA PRO A 173 30.81 -42.70 16.13
C PRO A 173 30.07 -43.92 15.58
N LEU A 174 29.09 -43.73 14.68
CA LEU A 174 28.39 -44.83 14.01
C LEU A 174 29.29 -45.59 13.02
N ILE A 175 30.18 -44.86 12.33
CA ILE A 175 31.12 -45.43 11.37
C ILE A 175 32.33 -46.07 12.08
N ASN A 176 32.87 -45.40 13.09
CA ASN A 176 34.01 -45.85 13.85
C ASN A 176 33.68 -45.94 15.34
N ARG A 177 33.40 -47.12 15.85
CA ARG A 177 33.07 -47.36 17.27
C ARG A 177 34.18 -47.00 18.27
N ALA A 178 35.41 -46.88 17.82
CA ALA A 178 36.58 -46.49 18.65
C ALA A 178 36.84 -44.98 18.60
N TYR A 179 35.92 -44.18 18.00
CA TYR A 179 36.06 -42.74 17.90
C TYR A 179 35.86 -42.06 19.25
N GLU A 180 36.94 -41.50 19.82
CA GLU A 180 36.90 -40.75 21.07
C GLU A 180 37.14 -39.26 20.81
N HIS A 181 36.32 -38.44 21.47
CA HIS A 181 36.46 -36.98 21.37
C HIS A 181 37.61 -36.47 22.25
N SER A 182 38.60 -35.83 21.66
CA SER A 182 39.67 -35.14 22.40
C SER A 182 39.13 -33.87 23.06
N LEU A 183 39.76 -33.47 24.17
CA LEU A 183 39.37 -32.24 24.91
C LEU A 183 39.32 -30.97 24.06
N PRO A 184 40.31 -30.70 23.17
CA PRO A 184 40.24 -29.54 22.23
C PRO A 184 39.02 -29.62 21.32
N PHE A 185 38.65 -30.80 20.88
CA PHE A 185 37.50 -31.03 20.03
C PHE A 185 36.16 -30.69 20.75
N MET A 186 36.04 -31.07 22.03
CA MET A 186 34.88 -30.70 22.84
C MET A 186 34.73 -29.17 23.01
N ILE A 187 35.86 -28.47 23.13
CA ILE A 187 35.84 -26.99 23.18
C ILE A 187 35.36 -26.40 21.86
N VAL A 188 35.82 -26.91 20.72
CA VAL A 188 35.38 -26.43 19.38
C VAL A 188 33.88 -26.66 19.18
N THR A 189 33.37 -27.83 19.55
CA THR A 189 31.91 -28.09 19.41
C THR A 189 31.06 -27.22 20.35
N LEU A 190 31.55 -26.89 21.54
CA LEU A 190 30.90 -25.94 22.43
C LEU A 190 30.81 -24.56 21.77
N LEU A 191 31.91 -24.08 21.16
CA LEU A 191 31.91 -22.81 20.44
C LEU A 191 30.98 -22.81 19.22
N LEU A 192 30.95 -23.91 18.46
CA LEU A 192 30.01 -24.08 17.35
C LEU A 192 28.56 -24.07 17.84
N SER A 193 28.26 -24.69 18.96
CA SER A 193 26.93 -24.70 19.57
C SER A 193 26.45 -23.28 19.95
N ILE A 194 27.36 -22.48 20.52
CA ILE A 194 27.07 -21.05 20.77
C ILE A 194 26.83 -20.30 19.46
N GLY A 195 27.61 -20.60 18.42
CA GLY A 195 27.41 -20.03 17.08
C GLY A 195 26.03 -20.36 16.49
N VAL A 196 25.55 -21.60 16.65
CA VAL A 196 24.20 -22.03 16.25
C VAL A 196 23.13 -21.21 16.98
N LEU A 197 23.26 -21.07 18.30
CA LEU A 197 22.30 -20.28 19.10
C LEU A 197 22.24 -18.81 18.65
N LEU A 198 23.38 -18.18 18.41
CA LEU A 198 23.44 -16.82 17.92
C LEU A 198 22.85 -16.67 16.52
N SER A 199 23.07 -17.64 15.65
CA SER A 199 22.55 -17.65 14.28
C SER A 199 21.02 -17.86 14.22
N SER A 200 20.44 -18.55 15.19
CA SER A 200 18.98 -18.73 15.27
C SER A 200 18.24 -17.38 15.40
N LYS A 201 18.81 -16.43 16.15
CA LYS A 201 18.29 -15.06 16.24
C LYS A 201 18.32 -14.37 14.86
N CYS A 202 19.38 -14.58 14.09
CA CYS A 202 19.47 -14.03 12.72
C CYS A 202 18.43 -14.65 11.79
N GLY A 203 18.12 -15.95 11.95
CA GLY A 203 17.04 -16.63 11.22
C GLY A 203 15.67 -16.03 11.54
N TYR A 204 15.39 -15.81 12.81
CA TYR A 204 14.17 -15.13 13.24
C TYR A 204 14.06 -13.72 12.65
N GLU A 205 15.12 -12.93 12.75
CA GLU A 205 15.14 -11.57 12.15
C GLU A 205 14.87 -11.61 10.64
N PHE A 206 15.49 -12.55 9.92
CA PHE A 206 15.27 -12.69 8.50
C PHE A 206 13.82 -13.05 8.17
N LEU A 207 13.27 -14.06 8.83
CA LEU A 207 11.92 -14.56 8.55
C LEU A 207 10.83 -13.50 8.82
N TYR A 208 10.90 -12.82 9.96
CA TYR A 208 9.84 -11.91 10.38
C TYR A 208 10.06 -10.47 9.94
N LYS A 209 11.29 -9.94 10.01
CA LYS A 209 11.58 -8.53 9.72
C LYS A 209 11.91 -8.24 8.25
N SER A 210 12.17 -9.26 7.43
CA SER A 210 12.39 -9.07 5.98
C SER A 210 11.09 -9.07 5.17
N SER A 211 9.95 -9.36 5.78
CA SER A 211 8.67 -9.46 5.10
C SER A 211 8.23 -8.10 4.52
N PRO A 212 7.47 -8.09 3.41
CA PRO A 212 6.88 -6.86 2.89
C PRO A 212 6.00 -6.13 3.90
N GLN A 213 5.30 -6.87 4.77
CA GLN A 213 4.49 -6.32 5.84
C GLN A 213 5.35 -5.53 6.82
N ALA A 214 6.35 -6.17 7.43
CA ALA A 214 7.23 -5.50 8.39
C ALA A 214 7.91 -4.26 7.78
N ARG A 215 8.17 -4.28 6.47
CA ARG A 215 8.71 -3.11 5.77
C ARG A 215 7.67 -2.00 5.63
N PHE A 216 6.43 -2.33 5.28
CA PHE A 216 5.35 -1.36 5.21
C PHE A 216 5.07 -0.73 6.57
N ASP A 217 5.03 -1.54 7.63
CA ASP A 217 4.86 -1.09 9.01
C ASP A 217 5.97 -0.10 9.41
N ASN A 218 7.23 -0.46 9.17
CA ASN A 218 8.38 0.38 9.48
C ASN A 218 8.37 1.72 8.74
N ILE A 219 8.00 1.74 7.45
CA ILE A 219 7.93 2.97 6.64
C ILE A 219 6.77 3.84 7.13
N SER A 220 5.60 3.25 7.38
CA SER A 220 4.43 3.97 7.87
C SER A 220 4.68 4.57 9.26
N GLU A 221 5.31 3.83 10.16
CA GLU A 221 5.71 4.30 11.49
C GLU A 221 6.77 5.41 11.41
N ALA A 222 7.77 5.27 10.54
CA ALA A 222 8.78 6.30 10.33
C ALA A 222 8.18 7.61 9.81
N LEU A 223 7.21 7.53 8.88
CA LEU A 223 6.46 8.70 8.41
C LEU A 223 5.68 9.36 9.55
N LEU A 224 4.92 8.59 10.32
CA LEU A 224 4.18 9.12 11.46
C LEU A 224 5.10 9.82 12.48
N ASN A 225 6.21 9.17 12.85
CA ASN A 225 7.18 9.72 13.80
C ASN A 225 7.84 11.01 13.27
N ALA A 226 8.14 11.07 11.98
CA ALA A 226 8.65 12.28 11.34
C ALA A 226 7.61 13.42 11.35
N MET A 227 6.33 13.11 11.13
CA MET A 227 5.23 14.08 11.18
C MET A 227 4.96 14.59 12.61
N LYS A 228 5.04 13.72 13.62
CA LYS A 228 4.99 14.11 15.04
C LYS A 228 6.11 15.09 15.38
N LYS A 229 7.35 14.80 14.99
CA LYS A 229 8.49 15.71 15.19
C LYS A 229 8.33 17.07 14.52
N LYS A 230 7.63 17.14 13.41
CA LYS A 230 7.26 18.40 12.77
C LYS A 230 6.01 19.05 13.37
N LYS A 231 5.40 18.45 14.39
CA LYS A 231 4.14 18.91 15.00
C LYS A 231 2.99 19.05 13.99
N ILE A 232 2.99 18.23 12.95
CA ILE A 232 1.91 18.14 11.95
C ILE A 232 0.83 17.21 12.47
N VAL A 233 1.22 16.16 13.20
CA VAL A 233 0.36 15.17 13.83
C VAL A 233 0.61 15.19 15.34
N GLY A 234 -0.45 15.07 16.12
CA GLY A 234 -0.39 15.05 17.59
C GLY A 234 0.33 13.80 18.12
N GLU A 235 0.90 13.90 19.31
CA GLU A 235 1.63 12.79 19.95
C GLU A 235 0.71 11.59 20.27
N THR A 236 -0.57 11.83 20.49
CA THR A 236 -1.58 10.81 20.81
C THR A 236 -2.01 9.95 19.64
N ALA A 237 -1.70 10.37 18.41
CA ALA A 237 -2.06 9.62 17.21
C ALA A 237 -1.34 8.28 17.18
N VAL A 238 -2.08 7.22 16.89
CA VAL A 238 -1.60 5.84 16.82
C VAL A 238 -1.80 5.32 15.41
N LEU A 239 -0.81 4.63 14.87
CA LEU A 239 -0.89 3.99 13.57
C LEU A 239 -1.62 2.65 13.71
N TYR A 240 -2.66 2.48 12.92
CA TYR A 240 -3.33 1.20 12.73
C TYR A 240 -3.04 0.66 11.33
N ILE A 241 -2.58 -0.58 11.23
CA ILE A 241 -2.27 -1.26 9.98
C ILE A 241 -3.06 -2.56 9.91
N ASP A 242 -3.71 -2.78 8.77
CA ASP A 242 -4.41 -4.02 8.47
C ASP A 242 -3.81 -4.70 7.24
N GLU A 243 -3.61 -6.01 7.35
CA GLU A 243 -3.01 -6.85 6.30
C GLU A 243 -4.09 -7.59 5.52
N GLY A 244 -4.37 -7.12 4.30
CA GLY A 244 -5.16 -7.87 3.33
C GLY A 244 -4.31 -8.81 2.48
N LYS A 245 -4.95 -9.78 1.81
CA LYS A 245 -4.27 -10.75 0.92
C LYS A 245 -3.47 -10.05 -0.20
N GLU A 246 -3.99 -8.97 -0.77
CA GLU A 246 -3.42 -8.27 -1.93
C GLU A 246 -2.87 -6.87 -1.59
N ARG A 247 -3.22 -6.31 -0.45
CA ARG A 247 -2.90 -4.92 -0.08
C ARG A 247 -2.72 -4.77 1.41
N PHE A 248 -1.89 -3.81 1.78
CA PHE A 248 -1.76 -3.27 3.13
C PHE A 248 -2.62 -2.02 3.24
N THR A 249 -3.28 -1.83 4.36
CA THR A 249 -4.03 -0.61 4.67
C THR A 249 -3.47 0.05 5.92
N ALA A 250 -3.44 1.37 5.93
CA ALA A 250 -2.99 2.15 7.08
C ALA A 250 -3.92 3.35 7.33
N ASN A 251 -4.21 3.62 8.58
CA ASN A 251 -4.93 4.80 9.05
C ASN A 251 -4.41 5.22 10.42
N LEU A 252 -4.73 6.45 10.81
CA LEU A 252 -4.44 6.93 12.17
C LEU A 252 -5.67 6.78 13.06
N GLU A 253 -5.42 6.48 14.34
CA GLU A 253 -6.39 6.55 15.41
C GLU A 253 -5.98 7.66 16.37
N ASN A 254 -6.94 8.23 17.10
CA ASN A 254 -6.74 9.36 18.01
C ASN A 254 -6.11 10.59 17.32
N SER A 255 -6.51 10.83 16.07
CA SER A 255 -6.06 11.94 15.23
C SER A 255 -7.24 12.78 14.76
N THR A 256 -6.97 14.02 14.37
CA THR A 256 -7.97 14.85 13.68
C THR A 256 -8.06 14.44 12.20
N ILE A 257 -9.18 14.74 11.55
CA ILE A 257 -9.38 14.47 10.10
C ILE A 257 -8.24 15.08 9.27
N LYS A 258 -7.78 16.28 9.63
CA LYS A 258 -6.68 16.95 8.94
C LYS A 258 -5.37 16.17 9.06
N GLU A 259 -5.04 15.71 10.26
CA GLU A 259 -3.83 14.92 10.52
C GLU A 259 -3.85 13.59 9.77
N ASP A 260 -5.01 12.92 9.77
CA ASP A 260 -5.20 11.67 9.06
C ASP A 260 -5.07 11.86 7.53
N THR A 261 -5.68 12.94 6.99
CA THR A 261 -5.56 13.29 5.55
C THR A 261 -4.10 13.60 5.17
N GLU A 262 -3.36 14.35 5.97
CA GLU A 262 -1.96 14.68 5.69
C GLU A 262 -1.06 13.44 5.78
N PHE A 263 -1.30 12.54 6.73
CA PHE A 263 -0.60 11.25 6.82
C PHE A 263 -0.89 10.37 5.61
N ALA A 264 -2.16 10.24 5.27
CA ALA A 264 -2.63 9.47 4.12
C ALA A 264 -1.96 9.96 2.83
N LYS A 265 -1.94 11.27 2.62
CA LYS A 265 -1.29 11.92 1.48
C LYS A 265 0.23 11.64 1.46
N ALA A 266 0.90 11.78 2.60
CA ALA A 266 2.34 11.54 2.69
C ALA A 266 2.70 10.08 2.37
N LEU A 267 1.91 9.11 2.84
CA LEU A 267 2.13 7.69 2.57
C LEU A 267 1.88 7.34 1.09
N VAL A 268 0.82 7.90 0.50
CA VAL A 268 0.55 7.76 -0.95
C VAL A 268 1.68 8.37 -1.78
N GLU A 269 2.13 9.57 -1.44
CA GLU A 269 3.22 10.25 -2.14
C GLU A 269 4.54 9.47 -2.05
N PHE A 270 4.83 8.84 -0.90
CA PHE A 270 6.05 8.03 -0.71
C PHE A 270 6.13 6.87 -1.72
N TYR A 271 5.00 6.17 -1.94
CA TYR A 271 4.91 5.06 -2.89
C TYR A 271 4.53 5.50 -4.31
N SER A 272 4.33 6.79 -4.56
CA SER A 272 3.95 7.32 -5.87
C SER A 272 5.13 7.42 -6.84
N PRO A 273 4.87 7.50 -8.16
CA PRO A 273 5.90 7.72 -9.16
C PRO A 273 6.69 9.01 -8.90
N ILE A 274 8.00 8.95 -9.15
CA ILE A 274 8.89 10.09 -8.95
C ILE A 274 8.72 11.10 -10.09
N ASN A 275 7.94 12.14 -9.86
CA ASN A 275 7.66 13.22 -10.83
C ASN A 275 8.53 14.43 -10.51
N ASN A 276 9.64 14.60 -11.19
CA ASN A 276 10.54 15.78 -11.13
C ASN A 276 10.65 16.49 -9.74
N PRO A 277 10.89 15.77 -8.65
CA PRO A 277 10.98 16.34 -7.31
C PRO A 277 12.33 17.06 -7.12
N ARG A 278 12.42 17.85 -6.04
CA ARG A 278 13.69 18.47 -5.61
C ARG A 278 14.65 17.46 -5.00
N TYR A 279 14.12 16.51 -4.23
CA TYR A 279 14.85 15.42 -3.59
C TYR A 279 14.15 14.09 -3.85
N MET A 280 14.92 13.01 -3.79
CA MET A 280 14.45 11.63 -3.89
C MET A 280 15.10 10.81 -2.78
N ILE A 281 14.37 9.82 -2.29
CA ILE A 281 14.87 8.86 -1.32
C ILE A 281 15.40 7.64 -2.07
N ILE A 282 16.62 7.23 -1.73
CA ILE A 282 17.26 6.02 -2.24
C ILE A 282 17.47 5.09 -1.06
N GLU A 283 16.97 3.90 -1.15
CA GLU A 283 17.35 2.82 -0.27
C GLU A 283 18.44 1.98 -0.94
N ARG A 284 19.57 1.84 -0.27
CA ARG A 284 20.65 0.97 -0.74
C ARG A 284 20.28 -0.48 -0.44
N GLY A 285 20.11 -1.27 -1.47
CA GLY A 285 19.83 -2.69 -1.35
C GLY A 285 21.07 -3.56 -1.39
N PHE A 286 20.87 -4.85 -1.17
CA PHE A 286 21.91 -5.88 -1.25
C PHE A 286 22.44 -5.99 -2.68
N LEU A 287 23.75 -6.21 -2.86
CA LEU A 287 24.42 -6.32 -4.16
C LEU A 287 24.22 -5.10 -5.09
N GLY A 288 24.07 -3.90 -4.54
CA GLY A 288 23.96 -2.67 -5.34
C GLY A 288 22.60 -2.44 -6.02
N LYS A 289 21.59 -3.27 -5.74
CA LYS A 289 20.22 -3.00 -6.15
C LYS A 289 19.63 -1.91 -5.27
N ASN A 290 19.55 -0.70 -5.81
CA ASN A 290 18.93 0.43 -5.11
C ASN A 290 17.44 0.48 -5.43
N GLU A 291 16.64 0.82 -4.42
CA GLU A 291 15.25 1.18 -4.57
C GLU A 291 15.08 2.70 -4.42
N TYR A 292 14.10 3.22 -5.14
CA TYR A 292 13.89 4.66 -5.27
C TYR A 292 12.47 5.01 -4.85
N TYR A 293 12.32 5.97 -3.94
CA TYR A 293 11.03 6.41 -3.42
C TYR A 293 10.86 7.92 -3.63
N SER A 294 9.62 8.31 -3.81
CA SER A 294 9.26 9.72 -3.85
C SER A 294 9.38 10.32 -2.44
N LEU A 295 9.84 11.55 -2.37
CA LEU A 295 9.84 12.27 -1.11
C LEU A 295 8.46 12.96 -0.96
N PRO A 296 7.71 12.71 0.13
CA PRO A 296 6.43 13.39 0.35
C PRO A 296 6.58 14.91 0.39
N SER A 297 5.62 15.60 -0.17
CA SER A 297 5.63 17.07 -0.32
C SER A 297 5.83 17.82 1.00
N LEU A 298 5.32 17.26 2.11
CA LEU A 298 5.49 17.76 3.47
C LEU A 298 6.96 17.89 3.91
N PHE A 299 7.85 17.07 3.35
CA PHE A 299 9.27 17.03 3.67
C PHE A 299 10.16 17.59 2.54
N ALA A 300 9.58 18.03 1.41
CA ALA A 300 10.34 18.41 0.22
C ALA A 300 10.87 19.85 0.24
N ASN A 301 10.41 20.69 1.16
CA ASN A 301 10.67 22.13 1.15
C ASN A 301 12.07 22.49 1.64
N LYS A 302 12.52 21.90 2.73
CA LYS A 302 13.81 22.19 3.38
C LYS A 302 14.64 20.91 3.54
N LYS A 303 15.97 21.05 3.51
CA LYS A 303 16.88 19.92 3.73
C LYS A 303 16.72 19.32 5.12
N GLU A 304 16.49 20.15 6.13
CA GLU A 304 16.24 19.73 7.51
C GLU A 304 15.03 18.79 7.64
N ASP A 305 13.96 19.06 6.89
CA ASP A 305 12.77 18.21 6.84
C ASP A 305 13.08 16.83 6.22
N VAL A 306 13.90 16.82 5.16
CA VAL A 306 14.39 15.58 4.55
C VAL A 306 15.19 14.76 5.56
N ASP A 307 16.10 15.42 6.31
CA ASP A 307 16.97 14.79 7.29
C ASP A 307 16.16 14.21 8.48
N ILE A 308 15.07 14.88 8.90
CA ILE A 308 14.14 14.35 9.92
C ILE A 308 13.53 13.03 9.44
N LEU A 309 12.98 13.00 8.24
CA LEU A 309 12.37 11.77 7.70
C LEU A 309 13.39 10.66 7.52
N LEU A 310 14.57 10.97 6.98
CA LEU A 310 15.65 9.99 6.79
C LEU A 310 16.14 9.40 8.13
N LYS A 311 16.19 10.22 9.18
CA LYS A 311 16.58 9.76 10.52
C LYS A 311 15.58 8.73 11.05
N GLU A 312 14.28 8.95 10.85
CA GLU A 312 13.26 7.99 11.27
C GLU A 312 13.27 6.72 10.41
N LEU A 313 13.39 6.83 9.09
CA LEU A 313 13.50 5.68 8.20
C LEU A 313 14.72 4.81 8.50
N ASN A 314 15.84 5.41 8.96
CA ASN A 314 17.06 4.70 9.32
C ASN A 314 17.10 4.18 10.77
N ARG A 315 16.05 4.41 11.59
CA ARG A 315 15.97 3.82 12.94
C ARG A 315 15.84 2.30 12.92
N THR A 316 15.19 1.76 11.91
CA THR A 316 15.15 0.33 11.62
C THR A 316 16.32 -0.02 10.69
N LYS A 317 16.65 -1.31 10.53
CA LYS A 317 17.74 -1.78 9.64
C LYS A 317 17.44 -1.40 8.18
N GLY A 318 17.49 -0.10 7.85
CA GLY A 318 17.37 0.48 6.52
C GLY A 318 18.61 1.34 6.21
N SER A 319 18.88 1.56 4.94
CA SER A 319 19.94 2.47 4.48
C SER A 319 19.36 3.47 3.49
N TYR A 320 18.56 4.38 4.02
CA TYR A 320 17.90 5.42 3.24
C TYR A 320 18.77 6.67 3.13
N GLN A 321 18.88 7.22 1.93
CA GLN A 321 19.62 8.43 1.63
C GLN A 321 18.80 9.38 0.78
N GLY A 322 18.79 10.66 1.16
CA GLY A 322 18.20 11.73 0.34
C GLY A 322 19.19 12.22 -0.72
N LYS A 323 18.75 12.31 -1.97
CA LYS A 323 19.56 12.85 -3.06
C LYS A 323 18.89 14.04 -3.70
N TYR A 324 19.64 15.13 -3.84
CA TYR A 324 19.20 16.32 -4.54
C TYR A 324 19.24 16.11 -6.06
N LEU A 325 18.15 16.43 -6.76
CA LEU A 325 17.94 16.05 -8.15
C LEU A 325 18.12 17.17 -9.17
N ARG A 326 18.24 18.41 -8.74
CA ARG A 326 18.36 19.54 -9.67
C ARG A 326 19.77 19.81 -10.19
N ASN A 327 20.77 19.04 -9.73
CA ASN A 327 22.13 19.05 -10.27
C ASN A 327 22.31 18.02 -11.40
N PRO A 328 23.37 18.08 -12.22
CA PRO A 328 23.57 17.14 -13.34
C PRO A 328 23.62 15.67 -12.91
N SER A 329 24.29 15.37 -11.78
CA SER A 329 24.36 14.01 -11.23
C SER A 329 23.00 13.51 -10.75
N GLY A 330 22.19 14.37 -10.12
CA GLY A 330 20.83 14.06 -9.68
C GLY A 330 19.89 13.79 -10.85
N ARG A 331 20.01 14.54 -11.96
CA ARG A 331 19.21 14.32 -13.17
C ARG A 331 19.51 12.96 -13.81
N LYS A 332 20.79 12.55 -13.87
CA LYS A 332 21.19 11.21 -14.34
C LYS A 332 20.57 10.12 -13.45
N LEU A 333 20.59 10.34 -12.14
CA LEU A 333 20.02 9.43 -11.17
C LEU A 333 18.49 9.32 -11.30
N LEU A 334 17.80 10.43 -11.50
CA LEU A 334 16.35 10.47 -11.75
C LEU A 334 15.99 9.68 -13.02
N MET A 335 16.78 9.85 -14.08
CA MET A 335 16.59 9.08 -15.31
C MET A 335 16.78 7.58 -15.06
N LYS A 336 17.80 7.19 -14.32
CA LYS A 336 18.03 5.79 -13.92
C LYS A 336 16.85 5.25 -13.11
N ALA A 337 16.37 5.99 -12.13
CA ALA A 337 15.23 5.60 -11.29
C ALA A 337 13.95 5.37 -12.13
N ARG A 338 13.72 6.20 -13.14
CA ARG A 338 12.58 6.05 -14.05
C ARG A 338 12.71 4.86 -15.01
N LEU A 339 13.93 4.57 -15.48
CA LEU A 339 14.20 3.43 -16.39
C LEU A 339 14.14 2.08 -15.66
N THR A 340 14.41 2.01 -14.37
CA THR A 340 14.38 0.76 -13.60
C THR A 340 12.97 0.21 -13.35
N GLY A 341 11.95 0.73 -14.02
CA GLY A 341 10.61 0.12 -14.08
C GLY A 341 9.67 0.47 -12.94
N TYR A 342 10.18 1.11 -11.88
CA TYR A 342 9.34 1.52 -10.74
C TYR A 342 8.33 2.61 -11.13
N ALA A 343 8.66 3.46 -12.10
CA ALA A 343 7.82 4.56 -12.53
C ALA A 343 6.60 4.12 -13.37
N ASN A 344 6.65 2.99 -14.05
CA ASN A 344 5.58 2.55 -14.97
C ASN A 344 4.56 1.62 -14.32
N VAL A 345 4.94 0.87 -13.28
CA VAL A 345 4.07 -0.09 -12.59
C VAL A 345 3.18 0.59 -11.53
N GLN A 346 3.53 1.81 -11.13
CA GLN A 346 2.97 2.46 -9.93
C GLN A 346 1.64 3.19 -10.12
N ARG A 347 1.11 3.34 -11.34
CA ARG A 347 -0.13 4.13 -11.54
C ARG A 347 -1.35 3.63 -10.74
N ASN A 348 -1.33 2.37 -10.29
CA ASN A 348 -2.45 1.74 -9.58
C ASN A 348 -2.07 1.12 -8.23
N ILE A 349 -0.90 1.45 -7.69
CA ILE A 349 -0.31 0.77 -6.53
C ILE A 349 -0.84 1.33 -5.22
N THR A 350 -1.17 2.61 -5.21
CA THR A 350 -1.64 3.32 -4.02
C THR A 350 -3.03 3.91 -4.25
N GLY A 351 -3.81 3.96 -3.22
CA GLY A 351 -5.08 4.64 -3.20
C GLY A 351 -5.39 5.17 -1.81
N HIS A 352 -6.28 6.12 -1.76
CA HIS A 352 -6.73 6.81 -0.58
C HIS A 352 -8.25 6.74 -0.52
N LYS A 353 -8.79 6.41 0.65
CA LYS A 353 -10.22 6.28 0.88
C LYS A 353 -10.60 7.02 2.14
N SER A 354 -11.65 7.82 2.04
CA SER A 354 -12.35 8.34 3.21
C SER A 354 -13.49 7.38 3.57
N ILE A 355 -13.51 6.91 4.80
CA ILE A 355 -14.52 6.00 5.32
C ILE A 355 -15.21 6.71 6.46
N LEU A 356 -16.54 6.80 6.40
CA LEU A 356 -17.37 7.16 7.54
C LEU A 356 -17.58 5.90 8.38
N SER A 357 -17.04 5.89 9.59
CA SER A 357 -17.18 4.79 10.55
C SER A 357 -18.16 5.13 11.65
#